data_a07f85184305fc70c1a76f999225f83c
#
_entry.id   a07f85184305fc70c1a76f999225f83c
#
_cell.length_a   1.000
_cell.length_b   1.000
_cell.length_c   1.000
_cell.angle_alpha   90.00
_cell.angle_beta   90.00
_cell.angle_gamma   90.00
#
_symmetry.space_group_name_H-M   'P 1'
#
loop_
_entity.id
_entity.type
_entity.pdbx_description
1 polymer ?
#
loop_
_entity_poly.entity_id
_entity_poly.type
_entity_poly.pdbx_seq_one_letter_code
_entity_poly.pdbx_strand_id
1 'polypeptide(L)'
;IPDVEGLDLVKMPWKPVTDEQKAKVACILDEVCVLNIPKPQTPQEEEELVNRFLDGMRKLFSKENNWTFLPMLETSMDYCAQCNSCSDACHLYEMSGHNEMYRPNYRSEIFRRIYKQYVKKEPLAKWRYGDMGLNWKTVARLGELAYRCNLCRRCAQTCPIGVDNGLIAREIRKLFSQELGFSPRELHEKGTINQMKVGSSTGMTPDVVKENVEFIDEDYTEITGVGIHTPFDVKGADILLIHNAGEVMAWPENIASFSLIFQEAG
;
A
#
# COMPACT_ATOMS: atom_id res chain seq x y z
N ILE A 1 9.52 -28.66 1.41
CA ILE A 1 9.03 -27.71 0.40
C ILE A 1 9.03 -28.51 -0.88
N PRO A 2 7.89 -28.73 -1.54
CA PRO A 2 7.89 -29.47 -2.81
C PRO A 2 8.70 -28.67 -3.83
N ASP A 3 9.53 -29.39 -4.59
CA ASP A 3 10.23 -28.83 -5.75
C ASP A 3 9.20 -28.26 -6.72
N VAL A 4 9.23 -26.96 -6.91
CA VAL A 4 8.39 -26.24 -7.85
C VAL A 4 9.10 -26.16 -9.21
N GLU A 5 9.70 -27.26 -9.65
CA GLU A 5 10.21 -27.40 -11.03
C GLU A 5 9.05 -27.24 -12.01
N GLY A 6 9.10 -26.20 -12.82
CA GLY A 6 8.12 -25.90 -13.85
C GLY A 6 7.16 -24.75 -13.61
N LEU A 7 7.14 -24.14 -12.42
CA LEU A 7 6.51 -22.85 -12.25
C LEU A 7 7.44 -21.74 -12.74
N ASP A 8 7.19 -21.30 -13.96
CA ASP A 8 7.87 -20.14 -14.53
C ASP A 8 7.33 -18.86 -13.82
N LEU A 9 7.82 -18.62 -12.59
CA LEU A 9 7.44 -17.47 -11.76
C LEU A 9 7.78 -16.13 -12.42
N VAL A 10 8.56 -16.17 -13.51
CA VAL A 10 8.94 -14.99 -14.29
C VAL A 10 7.88 -14.64 -15.33
N LYS A 11 7.06 -15.61 -15.77
CA LYS A 11 5.91 -15.35 -16.65
C LYS A 11 4.70 -14.90 -15.85
N MET A 12 4.80 -13.73 -15.25
CA MET A 12 3.64 -13.01 -14.75
C MET A 12 2.66 -12.78 -15.90
N PRO A 13 1.33 -12.90 -15.66
CA PRO A 13 0.32 -12.65 -16.70
C PRO A 13 0.13 -11.16 -17.00
N TRP A 14 1.20 -10.40 -16.90
CA TRP A 14 1.21 -8.98 -17.19
C TRP A 14 1.22 -8.80 -18.71
N LYS A 15 0.21 -8.18 -19.23
CA LYS A 15 0.28 -7.72 -20.62
C LYS A 15 1.30 -6.58 -20.66
N PRO A 16 2.36 -6.68 -21.49
CA PRO A 16 3.32 -5.59 -21.63
C PRO A 16 2.59 -4.34 -22.12
N VAL A 17 3.02 -3.19 -21.59
CA VAL A 17 2.46 -1.89 -21.98
C VAL A 17 2.80 -1.63 -23.44
N THR A 18 1.80 -1.28 -24.26
CA THR A 18 2.01 -0.93 -25.66
C THR A 18 2.78 0.37 -25.83
N ASP A 19 3.41 0.58 -26.99
CA ASP A 19 4.15 1.82 -27.24
C ASP A 19 3.26 3.06 -27.20
N GLU A 20 1.99 2.94 -27.60
CA GLU A 20 1.01 4.01 -27.45
C GLU A 20 0.74 4.35 -25.98
N GLN A 21 0.65 3.33 -25.11
CA GLN A 21 0.48 3.54 -23.68
C GLN A 21 1.73 4.16 -23.06
N LYS A 22 2.95 3.67 -23.46
CA LYS A 22 4.22 4.26 -23.03
C LYS A 22 4.33 5.73 -23.42
N ALA A 23 3.82 6.12 -24.60
CA ALA A 23 3.84 7.50 -25.04
C ALA A 23 2.96 8.45 -24.17
N LYS A 24 1.88 7.92 -23.58
CA LYS A 24 0.90 8.69 -22.78
C LYS A 24 1.28 8.78 -21.30
N VAL A 25 2.14 7.89 -20.80
CA VAL A 25 2.46 7.78 -19.38
C VAL A 25 3.84 8.35 -19.07
N ALA A 26 3.95 9.16 -18.01
CA ALA A 26 5.17 9.88 -17.65
C ALA A 26 6.28 8.97 -17.13
N CYS A 27 5.93 7.88 -16.44
CA CYS A 27 6.88 6.93 -15.89
C CYS A 27 6.23 5.53 -15.88
N ILE A 28 6.95 4.54 -16.40
CA ILE A 28 6.54 3.14 -16.38
C ILE A 28 7.72 2.35 -15.83
N LEU A 29 7.52 1.73 -14.66
CA LEU A 29 8.47 0.81 -14.06
C LEU A 29 8.07 -0.63 -14.43
N ASP A 30 9.05 -1.46 -14.75
CA ASP A 30 8.88 -2.88 -15.10
C ASP A 30 7.90 -3.10 -16.27
N GLU A 31 7.74 -2.11 -17.14
CA GLU A 31 6.83 -2.14 -18.30
C GLU A 31 5.36 -2.44 -17.95
N VAL A 32 4.97 -2.19 -16.70
CA VAL A 32 3.60 -2.35 -16.22
C VAL A 32 3.03 -1.02 -15.78
N CYS A 33 1.95 -0.59 -16.43
CA CYS A 33 1.23 0.63 -16.04
C CYS A 33 0.26 0.32 -14.90
N VAL A 34 0.66 0.65 -13.66
CA VAL A 34 -0.19 0.53 -12.46
C VAL A 34 -1.04 1.79 -12.27
N LEU A 35 -0.45 2.94 -12.58
CA LEU A 35 -1.09 4.25 -12.51
C LEU A 35 -1.02 4.89 -13.89
N ASN A 36 -2.15 5.37 -14.39
CA ASN A 36 -2.20 6.17 -15.60
C ASN A 36 -1.79 7.63 -15.30
N ILE A 37 -0.56 7.82 -14.86
CA ILE A 37 -0.01 9.15 -14.59
C ILE A 37 0.26 9.83 -15.94
N PRO A 38 -0.37 10.99 -16.24
CA PRO A 38 -0.24 11.58 -17.56
C PRO A 38 1.16 12.12 -17.80
N LYS A 39 1.56 12.09 -19.06
CA LYS A 39 2.76 12.74 -19.54
C LYS A 39 2.39 14.16 -19.99
N PRO A 40 2.90 15.22 -19.34
CA PRO A 40 2.63 16.58 -19.77
C PRO A 40 3.14 16.81 -21.19
N GLN A 41 2.38 17.54 -21.98
CA GLN A 41 2.70 17.83 -23.37
C GLN A 41 3.46 19.15 -23.50
N THR A 42 3.32 20.03 -22.52
CA THR A 42 3.94 21.34 -22.50
C THR A 42 4.72 21.58 -21.21
N PRO A 43 5.77 22.45 -21.21
CA PRO A 43 6.48 22.84 -19.99
C PRO A 43 5.56 23.48 -18.94
N GLN A 44 4.52 24.17 -19.37
CA GLN A 44 3.54 24.82 -18.49
C GLN A 44 2.69 23.78 -17.73
N GLU A 45 2.21 22.73 -18.43
CA GLU A 45 1.51 21.61 -17.79
C GLU A 45 2.42 20.89 -16.80
N GLU A 46 3.69 20.70 -17.14
CA GLU A 46 4.66 20.08 -16.23
C GLU A 46 4.82 20.92 -14.97
N GLU A 47 5.02 22.21 -15.10
CA GLU A 47 5.16 23.13 -13.97
C GLU A 47 3.91 23.16 -13.10
N GLU A 48 2.71 23.18 -13.69
CA GLU A 48 1.45 23.13 -12.95
C GLU A 48 1.32 21.84 -12.12
N LEU A 49 1.61 20.68 -12.71
CA LEU A 49 1.54 19.39 -12.04
C LEU A 49 2.55 19.29 -10.89
N VAL A 50 3.77 19.79 -11.10
CA VAL A 50 4.81 19.84 -10.07
C VAL A 50 4.39 20.78 -8.93
N ASN A 51 3.83 21.94 -9.25
CA ASN A 51 3.35 22.89 -8.24
C ASN A 51 2.18 22.31 -7.43
N ARG A 52 1.22 21.65 -8.07
CA ARG A 52 0.14 20.93 -7.37
C ARG A 52 0.69 19.86 -6.42
N PHE A 53 1.69 19.10 -6.85
CA PHE A 53 2.36 18.12 -5.98
C PHE A 53 3.02 18.80 -4.77
N LEU A 54 3.74 19.91 -4.97
CA LEU A 54 4.38 20.65 -3.88
C LEU A 54 3.36 21.29 -2.93
N ASP A 55 2.23 21.77 -3.43
CA ASP A 55 1.14 22.28 -2.59
C ASP A 55 0.51 21.17 -1.75
N GLY A 56 0.30 20.01 -2.34
CA GLY A 56 -0.12 18.82 -1.60
C GLY A 56 0.88 18.42 -0.52
N MET A 57 2.19 18.46 -0.82
CA MET A 57 3.21 18.22 0.21
C MET A 57 3.15 19.25 1.35
N ARG A 58 2.92 20.52 1.06
CA ARG A 58 2.77 21.56 2.12
C ARG A 58 1.57 21.25 3.02
N LYS A 59 0.44 20.83 2.45
CA LYS A 59 -0.72 20.36 3.23
C LYS A 59 -0.37 19.15 4.07
N LEU A 60 0.32 18.15 3.49
CA LEU A 60 0.72 16.93 4.18
C LEU A 60 1.59 17.19 5.41
N PHE A 61 2.44 18.21 5.35
CA PHE A 61 3.31 18.65 6.44
C PHE A 61 2.72 19.81 7.27
N SER A 62 1.40 20.00 7.24
CA SER A 62 0.71 20.98 8.08
C SER A 62 -0.11 20.30 9.17
N LYS A 63 -0.15 20.90 10.38
CA LYS A 63 -0.95 20.40 11.51
C LYS A 63 -2.44 20.36 11.20
N GLU A 64 -2.92 21.31 10.41
CA GLU A 64 -4.35 21.42 10.08
C GLU A 64 -4.84 20.24 9.24
N ASN A 65 -4.00 19.77 8.31
CA ASN A 65 -4.40 18.76 7.33
C ASN A 65 -3.91 17.34 7.68
N ASN A 66 -2.91 17.21 8.54
CA ASN A 66 -2.30 15.91 8.87
C ASN A 66 -1.94 15.77 10.34
N TRP A 67 -2.78 16.27 11.22
CA TRP A 67 -2.57 16.24 12.67
C TRP A 67 -2.15 14.86 13.21
N THR A 68 -2.83 13.78 12.82
CA THR A 68 -2.62 12.45 13.39
C THR A 68 -1.27 11.84 13.04
N PHE A 69 -0.81 12.03 11.80
CA PHE A 69 0.38 11.33 11.28
C PHE A 69 1.59 12.26 11.13
N LEU A 70 1.42 13.55 11.33
CA LEU A 70 2.50 14.54 11.14
C LEU A 70 3.73 14.24 12.00
N PRO A 71 3.63 14.00 13.32
CA PRO A 71 4.81 13.74 14.15
C PRO A 71 5.61 12.52 13.70
N MET A 72 4.91 11.44 13.36
CA MET A 72 5.53 10.21 12.84
C MET A 72 6.20 10.43 11.48
N LEU A 73 5.57 11.22 10.62
CA LEU A 73 6.09 11.53 9.30
C LEU A 73 7.35 12.41 9.40
N GLU A 74 7.32 13.48 10.21
CA GLU A 74 8.48 14.34 10.45
C GLU A 74 9.66 13.58 11.04
N THR A 75 9.41 12.73 12.04
CA THR A 75 10.42 11.83 12.61
C THR A 75 11.04 10.94 11.53
N SER A 76 10.21 10.35 10.68
CA SER A 76 10.69 9.51 9.57
C SER A 76 11.47 10.29 8.53
N MET A 77 11.17 11.60 8.34
CA MET A 77 11.94 12.45 7.44
C MET A 77 13.29 12.85 8.02
N ASP A 78 13.40 13.05 9.32
CA ASP A 78 14.61 13.63 9.91
C ASP A 78 15.63 12.58 10.37
N TYR A 79 15.21 11.39 10.80
CA TYR A 79 16.08 10.45 11.50
C TYR A 79 16.56 9.23 10.67
N CYS A 80 16.25 9.11 9.40
CA CYS A 80 16.74 7.98 8.61
C CYS A 80 18.26 8.01 8.44
N ALA A 81 18.95 7.02 9.00
CA ALA A 81 20.40 6.87 8.91
C ALA A 81 20.88 6.19 7.61
N GLN A 82 19.98 5.81 6.71
CA GLN A 82 20.28 5.13 5.44
C GLN A 82 21.09 3.82 5.59
N CYS A 83 20.93 3.12 6.71
CA CYS A 83 21.64 1.88 7.03
C CYS A 83 21.22 0.66 6.20
N ASN A 84 20.14 0.78 5.41
CA ASN A 84 19.54 -0.24 4.55
C ASN A 84 18.92 -1.48 5.26
N SER A 85 18.91 -1.57 6.59
CA SER A 85 18.30 -2.70 7.31
C SER A 85 16.83 -2.95 6.93
N CYS A 86 16.13 -1.94 6.44
CA CYS A 86 14.76 -2.07 5.95
C CYS A 86 14.66 -2.83 4.61
N SER A 87 15.76 -2.96 3.87
CA SER A 87 15.77 -3.62 2.56
C SER A 87 15.64 -5.14 2.70
N ASP A 88 16.36 -5.74 3.65
CA ASP A 88 16.37 -7.19 3.89
C ASP A 88 14.99 -7.71 4.36
N ALA A 89 14.17 -6.83 4.93
CA ALA A 89 12.81 -7.15 5.34
C ALA A 89 11.76 -6.94 4.23
N CYS A 90 12.16 -6.36 3.09
CA CYS A 90 11.24 -6.00 2.02
C CYS A 90 11.16 -7.09 0.96
N HIS A 91 10.04 -7.82 0.93
CA HIS A 91 9.82 -8.86 -0.08
C HIS A 91 9.85 -8.31 -1.52
N LEU A 92 9.45 -7.05 -1.77
CA LEU A 92 9.53 -6.45 -3.09
C LEU A 92 11.00 -6.26 -3.53
N TYR A 93 11.87 -5.85 -2.61
CA TYR A 93 13.29 -5.74 -2.89
C TYR A 93 13.91 -7.12 -3.18
N GLU A 94 13.58 -8.13 -2.36
CA GLU A 94 14.02 -9.52 -2.54
C GLU A 94 13.55 -10.09 -3.89
N MET A 95 12.24 -9.99 -4.18
CA MET A 95 11.64 -10.54 -5.41
C MET A 95 12.08 -9.83 -6.69
N SER A 96 12.59 -8.60 -6.58
CA SER A 96 13.13 -7.85 -7.73
C SER A 96 14.57 -8.20 -8.09
N GLY A 97 15.18 -9.18 -7.42
CA GLY A 97 16.60 -9.50 -7.57
C GLY A 97 17.49 -8.40 -7.00
N HIS A 98 17.09 -7.80 -5.89
CA HIS A 98 17.81 -6.72 -5.19
C HIS A 98 17.95 -5.44 -6.01
N ASN A 99 16.92 -5.10 -6.79
CA ASN A 99 16.92 -3.84 -7.53
C ASN A 99 16.80 -2.65 -6.57
N GLU A 100 17.81 -1.77 -6.61
CA GLU A 100 17.97 -0.61 -5.73
C GLU A 100 16.75 0.31 -5.69
N MET A 101 16.01 0.44 -6.80
CA MET A 101 14.80 1.27 -6.86
C MET A 101 13.70 0.78 -5.92
N TYR A 102 13.68 -0.52 -5.60
CA TYR A 102 12.66 -1.12 -4.73
C TYR A 102 13.05 -1.13 -3.24
N ARG A 103 14.20 -0.63 -2.88
CA ARG A 103 14.53 -0.42 -1.46
C ARG A 103 13.51 0.51 -0.80
N PRO A 104 13.01 0.18 0.39
CA PRO A 104 12.05 1.05 1.09
C PRO A 104 12.58 2.47 1.31
N ASN A 105 13.86 2.60 1.64
CA ASN A 105 14.49 3.89 1.85
C ASN A 105 14.78 4.67 0.56
N TYR A 106 14.82 4.05 -0.61
CA TYR A 106 15.06 4.77 -1.88
C TYR A 106 13.96 5.79 -2.17
N ARG A 107 12.68 5.37 -2.21
CA ARG A 107 11.56 6.30 -2.41
C ARG A 107 11.42 7.31 -1.28
N SER A 108 11.69 6.87 -0.04
CA SER A 108 11.62 7.75 1.13
C SER A 108 12.72 8.81 1.09
N GLU A 109 13.88 8.50 0.58
CA GLU A 109 14.97 9.47 0.38
C GLU A 109 14.63 10.50 -0.69
N ILE A 110 14.05 10.08 -1.82
CA ILE A 110 13.58 11.03 -2.84
C ILE A 110 12.57 11.99 -2.22
N PHE A 111 11.57 11.46 -1.51
CA PHE A 111 10.54 12.26 -0.87
C PHE A 111 11.11 13.21 0.20
N ARG A 112 12.07 12.74 1.00
CA ARG A 112 12.78 13.54 1.99
C ARG A 112 13.56 14.69 1.37
N ARG A 113 14.28 14.45 0.28
CA ARG A 113 15.04 15.51 -0.43
C ARG A 113 14.10 16.57 -0.99
N ILE A 114 12.97 16.16 -1.59
CA ILE A 114 11.96 17.11 -2.06
C ILE A 114 11.42 17.92 -0.88
N TYR A 115 11.04 17.29 0.23
CA TYR A 115 10.57 17.97 1.42
C TYR A 115 11.57 19.01 1.92
N LYS A 116 12.83 18.63 2.12
CA LYS A 116 13.86 19.52 2.64
C LYS A 116 14.20 20.68 1.71
N GLN A 117 14.21 20.45 0.40
CA GLN A 117 14.57 21.47 -0.57
C GLN A 117 13.43 22.41 -0.93
N TYR A 118 12.21 21.91 -1.11
CA TYR A 118 11.10 22.67 -1.71
C TYR A 118 9.99 23.04 -0.72
N VAL A 119 9.82 22.29 0.37
CA VAL A 119 8.79 22.53 1.38
C VAL A 119 9.37 23.23 2.60
N LYS A 120 10.31 22.56 3.29
CA LYS A 120 10.98 23.10 4.50
C LYS A 120 12.01 24.19 4.15
N LYS A 121 12.54 24.17 2.92
CA LYS A 121 13.54 25.12 2.41
C LYS A 121 14.75 25.26 3.36
N GLU A 122 15.29 24.10 3.79
CA GLU A 122 16.45 24.09 4.68
C GLU A 122 17.65 24.79 4.03
N PRO A 123 18.35 25.67 4.75
CA PRO A 123 19.59 26.25 4.27
C PRO A 123 20.59 25.15 3.90
N LEU A 124 21.26 25.32 2.75
CA LEU A 124 22.24 24.36 2.24
C LEU A 124 21.69 22.96 1.89
N ALA A 125 20.37 22.75 1.86
CA ALA A 125 19.78 21.44 1.53
C ALA A 125 20.27 20.91 0.17
N LYS A 126 20.39 21.77 -0.83
CA LYS A 126 20.92 21.41 -2.15
C LYS A 126 22.39 20.97 -2.10
N TRP A 127 23.19 21.62 -1.29
CA TRP A 127 24.59 21.26 -1.12
C TRP A 127 24.74 19.95 -0.33
N ARG A 128 23.94 19.77 0.73
CA ARG A 128 24.02 18.62 1.63
C ARG A 128 23.46 17.33 1.01
N TYR A 129 22.37 17.41 0.25
CA TYR A 129 21.61 16.27 -0.28
C TYR A 129 21.69 16.14 -1.81
N GLY A 130 22.41 17.03 -2.49
CA GLY A 130 22.41 17.16 -3.93
C GLY A 130 21.16 17.90 -4.45
N ASP A 131 21.28 18.61 -5.56
CA ASP A 131 20.11 19.26 -6.19
C ASP A 131 19.24 18.20 -6.87
N MET A 132 17.98 18.12 -6.46
CA MET A 132 17.04 17.14 -7.01
C MET A 132 16.63 17.41 -8.45
N GLY A 133 16.69 18.69 -8.90
CA GLY A 133 16.18 19.06 -10.21
C GLY A 133 14.74 18.57 -10.41
N LEU A 134 13.83 18.94 -9.50
CA LEU A 134 12.47 18.39 -9.45
C LEU A 134 11.74 18.62 -10.77
N ASN A 135 11.27 17.55 -11.37
CA ASN A 135 10.47 17.51 -12.58
C ASN A 135 9.34 16.48 -12.44
N TRP A 136 8.40 16.51 -13.39
CA TRP A 136 7.25 15.61 -13.34
C TRP A 136 7.61 14.13 -13.43
N LYS A 137 8.66 13.77 -14.18
CA LYS A 137 9.14 12.39 -14.26
C LYS A 137 9.59 11.85 -12.90
N THR A 138 10.26 12.68 -12.09
CA THR A 138 10.65 12.31 -10.72
C THR A 138 9.44 12.11 -9.83
N VAL A 139 8.44 13.01 -9.92
CA VAL A 139 7.18 12.88 -9.19
C VAL A 139 6.42 11.62 -9.60
N ALA A 140 6.28 11.38 -10.90
CA ALA A 140 5.60 10.20 -11.43
C ALA A 140 6.25 8.90 -10.95
N ARG A 141 7.59 8.81 -11.00
CA ARG A 141 8.34 7.66 -10.49
C ARG A 141 8.12 7.45 -9.00
N LEU A 142 8.10 8.52 -8.22
CA LEU A 142 7.81 8.43 -6.78
C LEU A 142 6.42 7.85 -6.52
N GLY A 143 5.42 8.26 -7.28
CA GLY A 143 4.07 7.71 -7.22
C GLY A 143 4.03 6.22 -7.53
N GLU A 144 4.60 5.82 -8.66
CA GLU A 144 4.66 4.41 -9.04
C GLU A 144 5.36 3.55 -7.97
N LEU A 145 6.52 3.97 -7.47
CA LEU A 145 7.23 3.26 -6.41
C LEU A 145 6.41 3.16 -5.12
N ALA A 146 5.64 4.19 -4.79
CA ALA A 146 4.76 4.13 -3.63
C ALA A 146 3.62 3.11 -3.81
N TYR A 147 3.06 3.00 -5.01
CA TYR A 147 2.00 2.01 -5.30
C TYR A 147 2.52 0.58 -5.48
N ARG A 148 3.81 0.37 -5.70
CA ARG A 148 4.43 -0.96 -5.64
C ARG A 148 4.51 -1.51 -4.20
N CYS A 149 4.57 -0.65 -3.20
CA CYS A 149 4.60 -1.06 -1.80
C CYS A 149 3.24 -1.63 -1.36
N ASN A 150 3.21 -2.80 -0.74
CA ASN A 150 1.96 -3.37 -0.19
C ASN A 150 1.62 -2.90 1.24
N LEU A 151 2.36 -1.92 1.76
CA LEU A 151 2.13 -1.31 3.07
C LEU A 151 2.23 -2.26 4.28
N CYS A 152 2.92 -3.39 4.16
CA CYS A 152 3.06 -4.38 5.25
C CYS A 152 3.84 -3.89 6.48
N ARG A 153 4.57 -2.78 6.38
CA ARG A 153 5.35 -2.14 7.45
C ARG A 153 6.48 -2.97 8.07
N ARG A 154 6.85 -4.11 7.47
CA ARG A 154 8.00 -4.90 7.95
C ARG A 154 9.30 -4.07 8.02
N CYS A 155 9.48 -3.15 7.06
CA CYS A 155 10.59 -2.20 7.05
C CYS A 155 10.63 -1.26 8.26
N ALA A 156 9.48 -0.95 8.87
CA ALA A 156 9.41 -0.16 10.10
C ALA A 156 9.77 -1.00 11.32
N GLN A 157 9.34 -2.26 11.34
CA GLN A 157 9.64 -3.19 12.45
C GLN A 157 11.12 -3.54 12.58
N THR A 158 11.83 -3.59 11.44
CA THR A 158 13.27 -3.88 11.41
C THR A 158 14.14 -2.63 11.53
N CYS A 159 13.55 -1.44 11.50
CA CYS A 159 14.29 -0.20 11.60
C CYS A 159 14.77 0.05 13.04
N PRO A 160 16.11 0.14 13.29
CA PRO A 160 16.63 0.32 14.64
C PRO A 160 16.27 1.65 15.29
N ILE A 161 15.84 2.63 14.48
CA ILE A 161 15.47 3.99 14.93
C ILE A 161 14.00 4.32 14.65
N GLY A 162 13.18 3.34 14.28
CA GLY A 162 11.74 3.49 14.16
C GLY A 162 11.23 4.27 12.93
N VAL A 163 12.05 4.43 11.87
CA VAL A 163 11.60 5.06 10.61
C VAL A 163 10.58 4.17 9.91
N ASP A 164 9.41 4.72 9.61
CA ASP A 164 8.33 4.02 8.92
C ASP A 164 8.25 4.37 7.44
N ASN A 165 8.96 3.60 6.61
CA ASN A 165 8.89 3.75 5.15
C ASN A 165 7.54 3.31 4.56
N GLY A 166 6.76 2.49 5.27
CA GLY A 166 5.39 2.14 4.89
C GLY A 166 4.43 3.31 5.06
N LEU A 167 4.56 4.06 6.17
CA LEU A 167 3.83 5.31 6.38
C LEU A 167 4.13 6.32 5.28
N ILE A 168 5.42 6.52 4.96
CA ILE A 168 5.82 7.43 3.88
C ILE A 168 5.17 7.03 2.55
N ALA A 169 5.18 5.74 2.21
CA ALA A 169 4.54 5.26 0.98
C ALA A 169 3.02 5.52 0.97
N ARG A 170 2.35 5.34 2.11
CA ARG A 170 0.92 5.66 2.25
C ARG A 170 0.65 7.15 2.06
N GLU A 171 1.45 8.01 2.66
CA GLU A 171 1.28 9.46 2.53
C GLU A 171 1.57 9.96 1.11
N ILE A 172 2.52 9.36 0.41
CA ILE A 172 2.74 9.63 -1.02
C ILE A 172 1.49 9.24 -1.84
N ARG A 173 0.89 8.06 -1.59
CA ARG A 173 -0.36 7.66 -2.27
C ARG A 173 -1.51 8.63 -2.00
N LYS A 174 -1.60 9.13 -0.76
CA LYS A 174 -2.58 10.14 -0.38
C LYS A 174 -2.41 11.41 -1.21
N LEU A 175 -1.18 11.90 -1.42
CA LEU A 175 -0.90 13.02 -2.30
C LEU A 175 -1.38 12.77 -3.74
N PHE A 176 -1.05 11.60 -4.28
CA PHE A 176 -1.44 11.25 -5.65
C PHE A 176 -2.95 11.15 -5.81
N SER A 177 -3.67 10.56 -4.87
CA SER A 177 -5.12 10.40 -4.96
C SER A 177 -5.87 11.69 -4.66
N GLN A 178 -5.51 12.40 -3.60
CA GLN A 178 -6.29 13.55 -3.12
C GLN A 178 -5.93 14.87 -3.82
N GLU A 179 -4.65 15.11 -4.06
CA GLU A 179 -4.21 16.41 -4.60
C GLU A 179 -4.04 16.36 -6.13
N LEU A 180 -3.57 15.25 -6.67
CA LEU A 180 -3.34 15.10 -8.10
C LEU A 180 -4.49 14.41 -8.85
N GLY A 181 -5.33 13.67 -8.14
CA GLY A 181 -6.45 12.92 -8.73
C GLY A 181 -6.04 11.61 -9.43
N PHE A 182 -4.83 11.10 -9.14
CA PHE A 182 -4.33 9.86 -9.72
C PHE A 182 -4.40 8.70 -8.72
N SER A 183 -5.16 7.67 -9.06
CA SER A 183 -5.25 6.43 -8.30
C SER A 183 -5.45 5.26 -9.25
N PRO A 184 -5.11 4.02 -8.86
CA PRO A 184 -5.45 2.85 -9.65
C PRO A 184 -6.97 2.75 -9.80
N ARG A 185 -7.46 2.90 -11.03
CA ARG A 185 -8.89 2.94 -11.31
C ARG A 185 -9.60 1.68 -10.85
N GLU A 186 -9.00 0.53 -11.11
CA GLU A 186 -9.58 -0.75 -10.71
C GLU A 186 -9.68 -0.89 -9.19
N LEU A 187 -8.67 -0.44 -8.45
CA LEU A 187 -8.72 -0.45 -7.00
C LEU A 187 -9.81 0.47 -6.45
N HIS A 188 -10.04 1.60 -7.12
CA HIS A 188 -11.12 2.51 -6.75
C HIS A 188 -12.49 1.92 -7.06
N GLU A 189 -12.71 1.46 -8.29
CA GLU A 189 -14.00 0.95 -8.75
C GLU A 189 -14.39 -0.36 -8.07
N LYS A 190 -13.45 -1.31 -7.96
CA LYS A 190 -13.71 -2.66 -7.41
C LYS A 190 -13.49 -2.78 -5.90
N GLY A 191 -12.83 -1.83 -5.28
CA GLY A 191 -12.53 -1.86 -3.85
C GLY A 191 -13.17 -0.71 -3.10
N THR A 192 -12.72 0.53 -3.34
CA THR A 192 -13.16 1.70 -2.56
C THR A 192 -14.65 1.96 -2.65
N ILE A 193 -15.23 1.87 -3.86
CA ILE A 193 -16.67 2.09 -4.07
C ILE A 193 -17.49 1.00 -3.36
N ASN A 194 -17.06 -0.25 -3.41
CA ASN A 194 -17.71 -1.34 -2.69
C ASN A 194 -17.66 -1.10 -1.18
N GLN A 195 -16.48 -0.73 -0.64
CA GLN A 195 -16.35 -0.38 0.78
C GLN A 195 -17.33 0.71 1.22
N MET A 196 -17.53 1.72 0.39
CA MET A 196 -18.46 2.82 0.70
C MET A 196 -19.93 2.44 0.57
N LYS A 197 -20.26 1.48 -0.31
CA LYS A 197 -21.66 1.06 -0.54
C LYS A 197 -22.14 -0.01 0.44
N VAL A 198 -21.31 -1.02 0.70
CA VAL A 198 -21.73 -2.21 1.46
C VAL A 198 -20.89 -2.47 2.71
N GLY A 199 -19.91 -1.58 3.02
CA GLY A 199 -19.04 -1.75 4.18
C GLY A 199 -17.89 -2.76 3.96
N SER A 200 -17.79 -3.34 2.76
CA SER A 200 -16.76 -4.32 2.43
C SER A 200 -16.10 -3.98 1.10
N SER A 201 -14.75 -3.98 1.07
CA SER A 201 -13.97 -3.76 -0.16
C SER A 201 -14.16 -4.87 -1.20
N THR A 202 -14.58 -6.06 -0.78
CA THR A 202 -14.86 -7.20 -1.67
C THR A 202 -16.30 -7.18 -2.20
N GLY A 203 -17.16 -6.32 -1.67
CA GLY A 203 -18.58 -6.25 -2.02
C GLY A 203 -19.46 -7.28 -1.30
N MET A 204 -18.91 -8.05 -0.36
CA MET A 204 -19.69 -9.00 0.44
C MET A 204 -20.67 -8.24 1.35
N THR A 205 -21.93 -8.67 1.33
CA THR A 205 -22.94 -8.20 2.25
C THR A 205 -22.97 -9.05 3.53
N PRO A 206 -23.54 -8.58 4.64
CA PRO A 206 -23.65 -9.37 5.87
C PRO A 206 -24.34 -10.72 5.66
N ASP A 207 -25.40 -10.77 4.85
CA ASP A 207 -26.13 -12.01 4.57
C ASP A 207 -25.25 -13.03 3.85
N VAL A 208 -24.49 -12.60 2.82
CA VAL A 208 -23.55 -13.47 2.11
C VAL A 208 -22.43 -13.99 3.03
N VAL A 209 -21.95 -13.14 3.96
CA VAL A 209 -20.95 -13.60 4.95
C VAL A 209 -21.55 -14.69 5.84
N LYS A 210 -22.77 -14.48 6.31
CA LYS A 210 -23.45 -15.44 7.18
C LYS A 210 -23.69 -16.78 6.48
N GLU A 211 -24.26 -16.76 5.29
CA GLU A 211 -24.49 -17.97 4.48
C GLU A 211 -23.18 -18.74 4.21
N ASN A 212 -22.09 -18.02 3.89
CA ASN A 212 -20.79 -18.65 3.65
C ASN A 212 -20.24 -19.32 4.92
N VAL A 213 -20.36 -18.68 6.07
CA VAL A 213 -19.88 -19.23 7.35
C VAL A 213 -20.75 -20.41 7.79
N GLU A 214 -22.07 -20.34 7.66
CA GLU A 214 -22.97 -21.46 7.95
C GLU A 214 -22.62 -22.68 7.09
N PHE A 215 -22.35 -22.47 5.79
CA PHE A 215 -21.92 -23.55 4.90
C PHE A 215 -20.60 -24.19 5.37
N ILE A 216 -19.62 -23.40 5.77
CA ILE A 216 -18.32 -23.90 6.26
C ILE A 216 -18.47 -24.61 7.62
N ASP A 217 -19.34 -24.12 8.51
CA ASP A 217 -19.64 -24.78 9.78
C ASP A 217 -20.24 -26.18 9.54
N GLU A 218 -21.13 -26.34 8.57
CA GLU A 218 -21.70 -27.64 8.18
C GLU A 218 -20.64 -28.57 7.62
N ASP A 219 -19.82 -28.10 6.66
CA ASP A 219 -18.74 -28.89 6.03
C ASP A 219 -17.73 -29.37 7.07
N TYR A 220 -17.29 -28.50 7.95
CA TYR A 220 -16.32 -28.85 9.01
C TYR A 220 -16.94 -29.70 10.13
N THR A 221 -18.22 -29.60 10.39
CA THR A 221 -18.94 -30.52 11.27
C THR A 221 -18.90 -31.94 10.72
N GLU A 222 -19.10 -32.11 9.40
CA GLU A 222 -18.98 -33.42 8.75
C GLU A 222 -17.56 -33.97 8.79
N ILE A 223 -16.55 -33.12 8.54
CA ILE A 223 -15.14 -33.52 8.53
C ILE A 223 -14.63 -33.89 9.92
N THR A 224 -14.97 -33.12 10.93
CA THR A 224 -14.43 -33.30 12.30
C THR A 224 -15.28 -34.21 13.16
N GLY A 225 -16.55 -34.41 12.85
CA GLY A 225 -17.51 -35.12 13.68
C GLY A 225 -17.94 -34.33 14.94
N VAL A 226 -17.55 -33.05 15.04
CA VAL A 226 -17.92 -32.12 16.12
C VAL A 226 -18.84 -31.07 15.58
N GLY A 227 -20.00 -30.88 16.20
CA GLY A 227 -20.95 -29.85 15.79
C GLY A 227 -20.35 -28.45 15.97
N ILE A 228 -20.17 -27.73 14.88
CA ILE A 228 -19.61 -26.37 14.87
C ILE A 228 -20.76 -25.41 14.58
N HIS A 229 -20.84 -24.35 15.35
CA HIS A 229 -21.78 -23.26 15.10
C HIS A 229 -21.13 -21.92 15.45
N THR A 230 -20.92 -21.11 14.43
CA THR A 230 -20.37 -19.75 14.59
C THR A 230 -21.46 -18.77 14.97
N PRO A 231 -21.42 -18.17 16.17
CA PRO A 231 -22.41 -17.19 16.59
C PRO A 231 -22.19 -15.84 15.87
N PHE A 232 -23.28 -15.21 15.46
CA PHE A 232 -23.27 -13.86 14.88
C PHE A 232 -23.99 -12.88 15.80
N ASP A 233 -23.41 -11.71 16.03
CA ASP A 233 -24.01 -10.57 16.70
C ASP A 233 -24.69 -10.91 18.05
N VAL A 234 -24.14 -11.85 18.79
CA VAL A 234 -24.66 -12.28 20.10
C VAL A 234 -24.37 -11.18 21.11
N LYS A 235 -25.47 -10.58 21.59
CA LYS A 235 -25.38 -9.50 22.57
C LYS A 235 -24.94 -10.04 23.93
N GLY A 236 -23.89 -9.46 24.49
CA GLY A 236 -23.35 -9.82 25.80
C GLY A 236 -22.31 -10.95 25.74
N ALA A 237 -21.81 -11.29 24.56
CA ALA A 237 -20.68 -12.20 24.44
C ALA A 237 -19.40 -11.59 25.04
N ASP A 238 -18.59 -12.41 25.71
CA ASP A 238 -17.34 -11.98 26.34
C ASP A 238 -16.23 -11.69 25.35
N ILE A 239 -16.27 -12.32 24.17
CA ILE A 239 -15.27 -12.19 23.11
C ILE A 239 -15.93 -11.77 21.81
N LEU A 240 -15.41 -10.71 21.19
CA LEU A 240 -15.78 -10.26 19.85
C LEU A 240 -14.68 -10.62 18.86
N LEU A 241 -14.98 -11.46 17.90
CA LEU A 241 -14.09 -11.75 16.77
C LEU A 241 -14.43 -10.84 15.58
N ILE A 242 -13.43 -10.21 15.00
CA ILE A 242 -13.56 -9.37 13.81
C ILE A 242 -12.67 -9.93 12.72
N HIS A 243 -13.28 -10.47 11.68
CA HIS A 243 -12.61 -10.99 10.51
C HIS A 243 -12.55 -9.96 9.39
N ASN A 244 -11.45 -9.92 8.64
CA ASN A 244 -11.40 -9.08 7.46
C ASN A 244 -12.07 -9.78 6.26
N ALA A 245 -12.56 -8.99 5.29
CA ALA A 245 -13.27 -9.52 4.14
C ALA A 245 -12.42 -10.50 3.28
N GLY A 246 -11.10 -10.31 3.22
CA GLY A 246 -10.20 -11.21 2.51
C GLY A 246 -10.07 -12.57 3.21
N GLU A 247 -10.10 -12.60 4.53
CA GLU A 247 -10.06 -13.81 5.33
C GLU A 247 -11.34 -14.65 5.13
N VAL A 248 -12.50 -14.00 5.21
CA VAL A 248 -13.80 -14.65 4.95
C VAL A 248 -13.89 -15.25 3.55
N MET A 249 -13.24 -14.63 2.56
CA MET A 249 -13.26 -15.12 1.18
C MET A 249 -12.21 -16.17 0.86
N ALA A 250 -11.01 -16.03 1.40
CA ALA A 250 -9.86 -16.85 1.00
C ALA A 250 -9.55 -17.99 1.97
N TRP A 251 -9.92 -17.82 3.24
CA TRP A 251 -9.67 -18.80 4.30
C TRP A 251 -10.85 -18.85 5.29
N PRO A 252 -12.08 -19.15 4.84
CA PRO A 252 -13.25 -19.18 5.70
C PRO A 252 -13.15 -20.25 6.80
N GLU A 253 -12.32 -21.28 6.60
CA GLU A 253 -11.97 -22.29 7.58
C GLU A 253 -11.41 -21.72 8.89
N ASN A 254 -10.77 -20.56 8.85
CA ASN A 254 -10.26 -19.91 10.05
C ASN A 254 -11.41 -19.56 11.00
N ILE A 255 -12.57 -19.16 10.46
CA ILE A 255 -13.74 -18.78 11.25
C ILE A 255 -14.29 -19.99 12.01
N ALA A 256 -14.51 -21.10 11.30
CA ALA A 256 -14.93 -22.37 11.91
C ALA A 256 -13.92 -22.89 12.92
N SER A 257 -12.62 -22.76 12.62
CA SER A 257 -11.54 -23.15 13.54
C SER A 257 -11.56 -22.34 14.83
N PHE A 258 -11.76 -21.02 14.77
CA PHE A 258 -11.90 -20.20 15.97
C PHE A 258 -13.15 -20.58 16.77
N SER A 259 -14.28 -20.80 16.09
CA SER A 259 -15.53 -21.22 16.73
C SER A 259 -15.37 -22.54 17.47
N LEU A 260 -14.72 -23.54 16.85
CA LEU A 260 -14.40 -24.81 17.48
C LEU A 260 -13.48 -24.64 18.71
N ILE A 261 -12.42 -23.85 18.58
CA ILE A 261 -11.48 -23.61 19.70
C ILE A 261 -12.20 -22.97 20.88
N PHE A 262 -13.03 -21.95 20.65
CA PHE A 262 -13.77 -21.29 21.73
C PHE A 262 -14.88 -22.16 22.30
N GLN A 263 -15.53 -22.97 21.49
CA GLN A 263 -16.53 -23.93 21.94
C GLN A 263 -15.91 -25.00 22.86
N GLU A 264 -14.73 -25.50 22.52
CA GLU A 264 -14.00 -26.49 23.33
C GLU A 264 -13.34 -25.88 24.59
N ALA A 265 -13.04 -24.62 24.57
CA ALA A 265 -12.46 -23.91 25.70
C ALA A 265 -13.47 -23.46 26.76
N GLY A 266 -14.77 -23.48 26.46
CA GLY A 266 -15.86 -23.06 27.35
C GLY A 266 -16.09 -21.57 27.25
#